data_722a50e2da692d07da476fb2e7a4386c
#
_entry.id   722a50e2da692d07da476fb2e7a4386c
#
_cell.length_a   1.000
_cell.length_b   1.000
_cell.length_c   1.000
_cell.angle_alpha   90.00
_cell.angle_beta   90.00
_cell.angle_gamma   90.00
#
_symmetry.space_group_name_H-M   'P 1'
#
loop_
_entity.id
_entity.type
_entity.pdbx_description
1 polymer ?
#
loop_
_entity_poly.entity_id
_entity_poly.type
_entity_poly.pdbx_seq_one_letter_code
_entity_poly.pdbx_strand_id
1 'polypeptide(L)'
;MKIFLSVLLAVASFSSHAWTQRPANPLPMCRVHQPYGFAKTAHQLQPICRQAYLVSYDAQAKIPNHVAYTLTPPNALGCVARTNAFATDQSVMNGAIPDDYAGTGYDKGHMAPDGDLSWDTQVEFESFLMTNMSPQAGSLNRGIWKLLETSVRGWAVQHNQSFTVIAGGLYDASDKKIGRGVVVPHGFYKIVINNQTHEIAGWTFPHIAPYPNLGNDLTKFRLPISQIQTMAGVQFAFPPAAQELNPGAEWAVDFGALTRAKRAKCGAADD
;
A
#
# COMPACT_ATOMS: atom_id res chain seq x y z
N MET A 1 -41.42 -0.50 -57.72
CA MET A 1 -40.03 -0.11 -57.41
C MET A 1 -39.96 -0.05 -55.88
N LYS A 2 -39.44 -1.16 -55.23
CA LYS A 2 -39.34 -1.29 -53.79
C LYS A 2 -37.92 -0.91 -53.38
N ILE A 3 -37.79 0.17 -52.62
CA ILE A 3 -36.52 0.64 -52.08
C ILE A 3 -36.25 -0.13 -50.79
N PHE A 4 -35.20 -0.98 -50.77
CA PHE A 4 -34.70 -1.60 -49.54
C PHE A 4 -33.75 -0.63 -48.86
N LEU A 5 -34.11 -0.19 -47.70
CA LEU A 5 -33.27 0.62 -46.80
C LEU A 5 -32.46 -0.33 -45.93
N SER A 6 -31.17 -0.50 -46.25
CA SER A 6 -30.23 -1.31 -45.46
C SER A 6 -29.77 -0.45 -44.26
N VAL A 7 -30.20 -0.82 -43.05
CA VAL A 7 -29.70 -0.25 -41.83
C VAL A 7 -28.38 -0.97 -41.47
N LEU A 8 -27.27 -0.27 -41.62
CA LEU A 8 -25.98 -0.73 -41.05
C LEU A 8 -26.01 -0.53 -39.54
N LEU A 9 -26.10 -1.62 -38.78
CA LEU A 9 -25.78 -1.63 -37.37
C LEU A 9 -24.25 -1.54 -37.19
N ALA A 10 -23.77 -0.42 -36.75
CA ALA A 10 -22.40 -0.29 -36.28
C ALA A 10 -22.28 -1.01 -34.92
N VAL A 11 -21.67 -2.18 -34.89
CA VAL A 11 -21.29 -2.87 -33.67
C VAL A 11 -20.08 -2.14 -33.09
N ALA A 12 -20.30 -1.33 -32.05
CA ALA A 12 -19.22 -0.76 -31.28
C ALA A 12 -18.51 -1.89 -30.52
N SER A 13 -17.34 -2.26 -30.96
CA SER A 13 -16.46 -3.20 -30.27
C SER A 13 -15.93 -2.51 -29.01
N PHE A 14 -16.55 -2.76 -27.87
CA PHE A 14 -15.93 -2.43 -26.58
C PHE A 14 -14.71 -3.33 -26.41
N SER A 15 -13.53 -2.76 -26.58
CA SER A 15 -12.28 -3.41 -26.19
C SER A 15 -12.29 -3.54 -24.66
N SER A 16 -12.68 -4.70 -24.16
CA SER A 16 -12.46 -5.05 -22.78
C SER A 16 -10.95 -5.14 -22.57
N HIS A 17 -10.34 -4.12 -21.97
CA HIS A 17 -8.97 -4.20 -21.50
C HIS A 17 -8.97 -5.25 -20.38
N ALA A 18 -8.63 -6.48 -20.71
CA ALA A 18 -8.42 -7.52 -19.73
C ALA A 18 -7.16 -7.16 -18.94
N TRP A 19 -7.33 -6.83 -17.66
CA TRP A 19 -6.22 -6.66 -16.75
C TRP A 19 -5.41 -7.96 -16.67
N THR A 20 -4.14 -7.92 -17.02
CA THR A 20 -3.27 -9.09 -16.95
C THR A 20 -2.42 -9.01 -15.69
N GLN A 21 -2.50 -10.07 -14.87
CA GLN A 21 -1.56 -10.20 -13.75
C GLN A 21 -0.18 -10.52 -14.32
N ARG A 22 0.79 -9.66 -14.03
CA ARG A 22 2.16 -9.91 -14.44
C ARG A 22 2.75 -11.04 -13.59
N PRO A 23 3.55 -11.96 -14.19
CA PRO A 23 4.29 -12.94 -13.42
C PRO A 23 5.14 -12.23 -12.37
N ALA A 24 5.17 -12.76 -11.15
CA ALA A 24 6.08 -12.28 -10.12
C ALA A 24 7.52 -12.56 -10.57
N ASN A 25 8.27 -11.53 -10.92
CA ASN A 25 9.66 -11.70 -11.35
C ASN A 25 10.61 -11.33 -10.21
N PRO A 26 11.42 -12.28 -9.77
CA PRO A 26 12.01 -12.21 -8.45
C PRO A 26 13.25 -11.40 -8.41
N LEU A 27 13.76 -10.45 -8.72
CA LEU A 27 14.95 -9.90 -8.03
C LEU A 27 15.64 -8.64 -8.62
N PRO A 28 15.94 -8.46 -9.88
CA PRO A 28 16.60 -7.19 -10.26
C PRO A 28 15.63 -6.01 -10.24
N MET A 29 14.36 -6.23 -10.64
CA MET A 29 13.33 -5.18 -10.67
C MET A 29 12.87 -4.76 -9.28
N CYS A 30 12.90 -5.66 -8.30
CA CYS A 30 12.48 -5.36 -6.93
C CYS A 30 13.43 -4.40 -6.18
N ARG A 31 14.68 -4.26 -6.62
CA ARG A 31 15.64 -3.35 -5.98
C ARG A 31 15.20 -1.88 -6.02
N VAL A 32 14.43 -1.50 -7.01
CA VAL A 32 13.89 -0.14 -7.09
C VAL A 32 12.94 0.18 -5.93
N HIS A 33 12.30 -0.84 -5.34
CA HIS A 33 11.38 -0.69 -4.22
C HIS A 33 12.07 -0.85 -2.85
N GLN A 34 13.25 -1.44 -2.83
CA GLN A 34 14.12 -1.52 -1.64
C GLN A 34 15.56 -1.13 -2.02
N PRO A 35 15.79 0.16 -2.29
CA PRO A 35 17.07 0.64 -2.84
C PRO A 35 18.26 0.38 -1.92
N TYR A 36 18.02 0.22 -0.63
CA TYR A 36 19.05 0.01 0.39
C TYR A 36 19.33 -1.49 0.67
N GLY A 37 18.56 -2.39 0.08
CA GLY A 37 18.71 -3.84 0.23
C GLY A 37 17.43 -4.52 0.72
N PHE A 38 17.40 -5.84 0.55
CA PHE A 38 16.25 -6.64 0.98
C PHE A 38 16.26 -6.86 2.49
N ALA A 39 15.07 -6.94 3.07
CA ALA A 39 14.86 -7.27 4.47
C ALA A 39 15.35 -8.69 4.80
N LYS A 40 15.85 -8.88 6.01
CA LYS A 40 16.26 -10.19 6.56
C LYS A 40 15.28 -10.60 7.66
N THR A 41 14.81 -11.83 7.61
CA THR A 41 13.88 -12.38 8.59
C THR A 41 14.02 -13.90 8.67
N ALA A 42 13.62 -14.48 9.79
CA ALA A 42 13.50 -15.94 9.95
C ALA A 42 12.18 -16.48 9.36
N HIS A 43 11.21 -15.61 9.04
CA HIS A 43 9.95 -16.00 8.40
C HIS A 43 10.22 -16.51 6.98
N GLN A 44 9.51 -17.57 6.59
CA GLN A 44 9.50 -18.05 5.21
C GLN A 44 8.52 -17.22 4.39
N LEU A 45 9.02 -16.21 3.71
CA LEU A 45 8.21 -15.28 2.92
C LEU A 45 8.41 -15.51 1.43
N GLN A 46 7.33 -15.38 0.67
CA GLN A 46 7.37 -15.38 -0.79
C GLN A 46 7.53 -13.92 -1.28
N PRO A 47 8.65 -13.57 -1.94
CA PRO A 47 8.79 -12.26 -2.55
C PRO A 47 7.96 -12.19 -3.83
N ILE A 48 7.15 -11.14 -3.96
CA ILE A 48 6.31 -10.87 -5.13
C ILE A 48 6.63 -9.46 -5.61
N CYS A 49 7.29 -9.35 -6.76
CA CYS A 49 7.67 -8.08 -7.35
C CYS A 49 6.59 -7.61 -8.32
N ARG A 50 6.02 -6.46 -8.04
CA ARG A 50 5.10 -5.75 -8.93
C ARG A 50 5.80 -4.56 -9.60
N GLN A 51 5.13 -3.91 -10.53
CA GLN A 51 5.73 -2.76 -11.20
C GLN A 51 6.07 -1.63 -10.21
N ALA A 52 5.23 -1.41 -9.22
CA ALA A 52 5.35 -0.26 -8.31
C ALA A 52 5.66 -0.62 -6.85
N TYR A 53 5.66 -1.90 -6.49
CA TYR A 53 5.94 -2.33 -5.11
C TYR A 53 6.46 -3.77 -5.03
N LEU A 54 7.11 -4.09 -3.93
CA LEU A 54 7.52 -5.44 -3.54
C LEU A 54 6.66 -5.89 -2.36
N VAL A 55 6.10 -7.08 -2.45
CA VAL A 55 5.46 -7.77 -1.32
C VAL A 55 6.39 -8.87 -0.81
N SER A 56 6.57 -8.96 0.49
CA SER A 56 7.09 -10.13 1.19
C SER A 56 5.88 -10.85 1.81
N TYR A 57 5.33 -11.82 1.09
CA TYR A 57 4.05 -12.46 1.43
C TYR A 57 4.25 -13.65 2.36
N ASP A 58 3.47 -13.71 3.44
CA ASP A 58 3.37 -14.85 4.32
C ASP A 58 2.21 -15.75 3.86
N ALA A 59 2.52 -16.86 3.22
CA ALA A 59 1.52 -17.79 2.70
C ALA A 59 0.76 -18.55 3.79
N GLN A 60 1.33 -18.67 5.00
CA GLN A 60 0.67 -19.31 6.14
C GLN A 60 -0.34 -18.36 6.80
N ALA A 61 0.06 -17.11 6.98
CA ALA A 61 -0.81 -16.05 7.50
C ALA A 61 -1.78 -15.51 6.45
N LYS A 62 -1.50 -15.73 5.16
CA LYS A 62 -2.25 -15.22 3.99
C LYS A 62 -2.37 -13.70 3.94
N ILE A 63 -1.35 -13.01 4.39
CA ILE A 63 -1.21 -11.54 4.35
C ILE A 63 0.21 -11.15 3.95
N PRO A 64 0.43 -9.92 3.48
CA PRO A 64 1.78 -9.39 3.38
C PRO A 64 2.40 -9.25 4.79
N ASN A 65 3.56 -9.85 5.01
CA ASN A 65 4.37 -9.55 6.18
C ASN A 65 4.82 -8.09 6.13
N HIS A 66 5.32 -7.68 4.95
CA HIS A 66 5.56 -6.28 4.64
C HIS A 66 5.48 -6.03 3.13
N VAL A 67 5.20 -4.78 2.80
CA VAL A 67 5.26 -4.24 1.44
C VAL A 67 6.24 -3.09 1.44
N ALA A 68 7.04 -2.95 0.38
CA ALA A 68 7.96 -1.84 0.19
C ALA A 68 7.77 -1.22 -1.20
N TYR A 69 7.79 0.11 -1.27
CA TYR A 69 7.68 0.86 -2.52
C TYR A 69 8.39 2.22 -2.42
N THR A 70 8.70 2.79 -3.57
CA THR A 70 9.24 4.15 -3.66
C THR A 70 8.18 5.09 -4.23
N LEU A 71 7.80 6.11 -3.48
CA LEU A 71 6.91 7.17 -3.89
C LEU A 71 7.72 8.36 -4.38
N THR A 72 7.48 8.77 -5.62
CA THR A 72 8.06 9.97 -6.22
C THR A 72 7.02 11.10 -6.30
N PRO A 73 7.43 12.39 -6.39
CA PRO A 73 6.47 13.48 -6.53
C PRO A 73 5.49 13.31 -7.71
N PRO A 74 5.92 12.90 -8.92
CA PRO A 74 4.98 12.62 -10.01
C PRO A 74 3.98 11.52 -9.71
N ASN A 75 4.41 10.45 -9.02
CA ASN A 75 3.55 9.30 -8.69
C ASN A 75 2.53 9.66 -7.60
N ALA A 76 2.92 10.49 -6.62
CA ALA A 76 2.03 11.00 -5.57
C ALA A 76 0.84 11.83 -6.11
N LEU A 77 0.94 12.31 -7.34
CA LEU A 77 -0.09 13.05 -8.07
C LEU A 77 -0.73 12.20 -9.18
N GLY A 78 -0.82 10.90 -9.04
CA GLY A 78 -1.48 10.02 -10.01
C GLY A 78 -2.95 10.40 -10.23
N CYS A 79 -3.45 10.21 -11.48
CA CYS A 79 -4.79 10.64 -11.89
C CYS A 79 -5.73 9.48 -12.26
N VAL A 80 -5.28 8.25 -12.12
CA VAL A 80 -6.12 7.08 -12.38
C VAL A 80 -7.18 6.99 -11.28
N ALA A 81 -8.44 6.88 -11.68
CA ALA A 81 -9.54 6.75 -10.74
C ALA A 81 -9.49 5.40 -10.02
N ARG A 82 -9.88 5.39 -8.76
CA ARG A 82 -9.95 4.18 -7.94
C ARG A 82 -10.97 3.19 -8.51
N THR A 83 -10.54 1.96 -8.81
CA THR A 83 -11.42 0.93 -9.41
C THR A 83 -12.13 0.04 -8.39
N ASN A 84 -11.58 -0.11 -7.18
CA ASN A 84 -12.00 -1.11 -6.20
C ASN A 84 -11.98 -2.56 -6.76
N ALA A 85 -11.11 -2.83 -7.71
CA ALA A 85 -11.01 -4.10 -8.45
C ALA A 85 -10.26 -5.18 -7.64
N PHE A 86 -10.67 -5.41 -6.40
CA PHE A 86 -10.06 -6.44 -5.55
C PHE A 86 -10.05 -7.80 -6.23
N ALA A 87 -8.88 -8.40 -6.40
CA ALA A 87 -8.69 -9.65 -7.11
C ALA A 87 -7.72 -10.59 -6.40
N THR A 88 -7.99 -11.89 -6.51
CA THR A 88 -7.06 -12.93 -6.07
C THR A 88 -5.76 -12.81 -6.86
N ASP A 89 -4.63 -12.87 -6.17
CA ASP A 89 -3.32 -12.88 -6.81
C ASP A 89 -2.96 -14.29 -7.27
N GLN A 90 -2.85 -14.49 -8.59
CA GLN A 90 -2.53 -15.78 -9.21
C GLN A 90 -1.07 -16.21 -9.01
N SER A 91 -0.19 -15.34 -8.52
CA SER A 91 1.20 -15.68 -8.22
C SER A 91 1.37 -16.45 -6.91
N VAL A 92 0.29 -16.59 -6.12
CA VAL A 92 0.29 -17.28 -4.83
C VAL A 92 -0.75 -18.39 -4.81
N MET A 93 -0.31 -19.61 -4.53
CA MET A 93 -1.23 -20.73 -4.29
C MET A 93 -1.90 -20.58 -2.92
N ASN A 94 -3.21 -20.78 -2.87
CA ASN A 94 -4.01 -20.71 -1.63
C ASN A 94 -3.90 -19.37 -0.88
N GLY A 95 -3.57 -18.28 -1.55
CA GLY A 95 -3.58 -16.94 -0.99
C GLY A 95 -4.98 -16.49 -0.56
N ALA A 96 -5.06 -15.32 0.05
CA ALA A 96 -6.33 -14.67 0.37
C ALA A 96 -7.13 -14.38 -0.91
N ILE A 97 -8.44 -14.44 -0.80
CA ILE A 97 -9.37 -14.02 -1.86
C ILE A 97 -10.31 -12.93 -1.31
N PRO A 98 -10.97 -12.14 -2.17
CA PRO A 98 -11.89 -11.11 -1.72
C PRO A 98 -12.99 -11.60 -0.77
N ASP A 99 -13.50 -12.81 -0.99
CA ASP A 99 -14.56 -13.42 -0.19
C ASP A 99 -14.14 -13.80 1.24
N ASP A 100 -12.83 -13.95 1.49
CA ASP A 100 -12.33 -14.19 2.87
C ASP A 100 -12.67 -13.03 3.82
N TYR A 101 -12.96 -11.84 3.29
CA TYR A 101 -13.31 -10.64 4.05
C TYR A 101 -14.83 -10.39 4.14
N ALA A 102 -15.63 -11.10 3.36
CA ALA A 102 -17.08 -10.90 3.30
C ALA A 102 -17.73 -11.13 4.67
N GLY A 103 -18.55 -10.17 5.14
CA GLY A 103 -19.27 -10.26 6.42
C GLY A 103 -18.40 -10.22 7.68
N THR A 104 -17.10 -10.02 7.58
CA THR A 104 -16.17 -10.06 8.72
C THR A 104 -16.10 -8.76 9.52
N GLY A 105 -16.54 -7.66 8.93
CA GLY A 105 -16.42 -6.31 9.50
C GLY A 105 -15.04 -5.64 9.30
N TYR A 106 -14.09 -6.33 8.68
CA TYR A 106 -12.79 -5.75 8.33
C TYR A 106 -12.78 -5.22 6.91
N ASP A 107 -12.09 -4.10 6.73
CA ASP A 107 -11.73 -3.59 5.42
C ASP A 107 -10.58 -4.43 4.81
N LYS A 108 -10.52 -4.49 3.48
CA LYS A 108 -9.33 -4.92 2.74
C LYS A 108 -8.33 -3.76 2.76
N GLY A 109 -7.51 -3.70 3.81
CA GLY A 109 -6.57 -2.60 4.04
C GLY A 109 -5.33 -2.74 3.17
N HIS A 110 -5.04 -1.70 2.39
CA HIS A 110 -3.85 -1.66 1.55
C HIS A 110 -2.57 -1.47 2.38
N MET A 111 -1.52 -2.19 2.03
CA MET A 111 -0.17 -1.91 2.55
C MET A 111 0.57 -0.91 1.66
N ALA A 112 0.55 -1.09 0.32
CA ALA A 112 0.87 -0.06 -0.66
C ALA A 112 -0.45 0.57 -1.15
N PRO A 113 -0.77 1.82 -0.78
CA PRO A 113 -2.09 2.39 -1.01
C PRO A 113 -2.31 2.75 -2.48
N ASP A 114 -3.52 2.55 -2.95
CA ASP A 114 -3.98 2.90 -4.29
C ASP A 114 -3.68 4.38 -4.64
N GLY A 115 -3.86 5.29 -3.68
CA GLY A 115 -3.56 6.71 -3.89
C GLY A 115 -2.10 7.04 -4.21
N ASP A 116 -1.14 6.17 -3.82
CA ASP A 116 0.28 6.29 -4.16
C ASP A 116 0.60 5.59 -5.50
N LEU A 117 -0.31 4.75 -5.98
CA LEU A 117 -0.15 3.89 -7.14
C LEU A 117 -1.07 4.27 -8.32
N SER A 118 -1.81 5.36 -8.22
CA SER A 118 -2.79 5.84 -9.20
C SER A 118 -2.17 6.60 -10.41
N TRP A 119 -0.90 6.37 -10.71
CA TRP A 119 -0.19 7.03 -11.81
C TRP A 119 -0.19 6.25 -13.13
N ASP A 120 -0.56 4.99 -13.09
CA ASP A 120 -0.69 4.08 -14.24
C ASP A 120 -1.85 3.11 -13.96
N THR A 121 -2.65 2.78 -14.97
CA THR A 121 -3.85 1.95 -14.81
C THR A 121 -3.55 0.51 -14.42
N GLN A 122 -2.45 -0.07 -14.90
CA GLN A 122 -2.04 -1.43 -14.53
C GLN A 122 -1.48 -1.44 -13.10
N VAL A 123 -0.75 -0.41 -12.70
CA VAL A 123 -0.20 -0.25 -11.35
C VAL A 123 -1.34 -0.06 -10.34
N GLU A 124 -2.34 0.74 -10.67
CA GLU A 124 -3.54 0.92 -9.84
C GLU A 124 -4.26 -0.40 -9.65
N PHE A 125 -4.53 -1.15 -10.72
CA PHE A 125 -5.11 -2.49 -10.64
C PHE A 125 -4.28 -3.44 -9.76
N GLU A 126 -2.95 -3.47 -9.94
CA GLU A 126 -2.06 -4.31 -9.11
C GLU A 126 -2.16 -3.95 -7.62
N SER A 127 -2.47 -2.68 -7.27
CA SER A 127 -2.65 -2.28 -5.88
C SER A 127 -3.79 -3.02 -5.18
N PHE A 128 -4.81 -3.48 -5.92
CA PHE A 128 -5.98 -4.21 -5.42
C PHE A 128 -5.79 -5.74 -5.35
N LEU A 129 -4.62 -6.27 -5.66
CA LEU A 129 -4.35 -7.69 -5.47
C LEU A 129 -4.34 -8.06 -3.99
N MET A 130 -4.99 -9.18 -3.65
CA MET A 130 -5.16 -9.61 -2.26
C MET A 130 -3.85 -9.86 -1.51
N THR A 131 -2.73 -10.03 -2.23
CA THR A 131 -1.39 -10.09 -1.62
C THR A 131 -0.89 -8.76 -1.05
N ASN A 132 -1.52 -7.64 -1.44
CA ASN A 132 -1.26 -6.31 -0.88
C ASN A 132 -2.23 -5.96 0.27
N MET A 133 -3.19 -6.85 0.59
CA MET A 133 -4.27 -6.59 1.55
C MET A 133 -4.02 -7.24 2.90
N SER A 134 -4.38 -6.52 3.96
CA SER A 134 -4.45 -7.06 5.31
C SER A 134 -5.78 -6.68 5.96
N PRO A 135 -6.39 -7.56 6.82
CA PRO A 135 -7.62 -7.22 7.52
C PRO A 135 -7.39 -6.03 8.46
N GLN A 136 -8.04 -4.90 8.18
CA GLN A 136 -7.97 -3.70 9.00
C GLN A 136 -9.36 -3.27 9.48
N ALA A 137 -9.47 -2.86 10.74
CA ALA A 137 -10.69 -2.21 11.22
C ALA A 137 -10.89 -0.87 10.49
N GLY A 138 -12.13 -0.56 10.14
CA GLY A 138 -12.44 0.68 9.40
C GLY A 138 -12.00 1.95 10.13
N SER A 139 -12.02 1.96 11.47
CA SER A 139 -11.53 3.07 12.31
C SER A 139 -10.04 3.35 12.12
N LEU A 140 -9.22 2.31 11.93
CA LEU A 140 -7.79 2.44 11.63
C LEU A 140 -7.60 2.79 10.14
N ASN A 141 -8.12 1.94 9.23
CA ASN A 141 -7.88 2.03 7.79
C ASN A 141 -8.30 3.38 7.20
N ARG A 142 -9.52 3.82 7.50
CA ARG A 142 -10.08 5.09 7.02
C ARG A 142 -9.72 6.31 7.89
N GLY A 143 -9.08 6.07 9.03
CA GLY A 143 -8.63 7.06 10.00
C GLY A 143 -7.14 7.40 9.88
N ILE A 144 -6.40 7.16 10.96
CA ILE A 144 -5.01 7.58 11.10
C ILE A 144 -4.05 6.90 10.11
N TRP A 145 -4.37 5.67 9.63
CA TRP A 145 -3.60 5.00 8.58
C TRP A 145 -3.66 5.78 7.27
N LYS A 146 -4.89 6.16 6.82
CA LYS A 146 -5.10 7.02 5.65
C LYS A 146 -4.46 8.40 5.84
N LEU A 147 -4.50 8.95 7.05
CA LEU A 147 -3.85 10.24 7.35
C LEU A 147 -2.34 10.16 7.08
N LEU A 148 -1.66 9.12 7.59
CA LEU A 148 -0.22 8.95 7.35
C LEU A 148 0.09 8.78 5.86
N GLU A 149 -0.70 7.99 5.11
CA GLU A 149 -0.54 7.84 3.66
C GLU A 149 -0.68 9.18 2.92
N THR A 150 -1.67 9.98 3.29
CA THR A 150 -1.86 11.31 2.71
C THR A 150 -0.72 12.25 3.07
N SER A 151 -0.17 12.13 4.29
CA SER A 151 1.01 12.90 4.71
C SER A 151 2.23 12.56 3.87
N VAL A 152 2.50 11.27 3.62
CA VAL A 152 3.62 10.83 2.77
C VAL A 152 3.50 11.39 1.35
N ARG A 153 2.30 11.38 0.76
CA ARG A 153 2.07 12.04 -0.54
C ARG A 153 2.34 13.54 -0.48
N GLY A 154 1.87 14.20 0.57
CA GLY A 154 2.11 15.62 0.81
C GLY A 154 3.60 15.94 0.90
N TRP A 155 4.34 15.15 1.66
CA TRP A 155 5.80 15.30 1.79
C TRP A 155 6.51 15.16 0.43
N ALA A 156 6.15 14.12 -0.34
CA ALA A 156 6.75 13.90 -1.65
C ALA A 156 6.53 15.11 -2.59
N VAL A 157 5.32 15.62 -2.66
CA VAL A 157 4.95 16.71 -3.56
C VAL A 157 5.54 18.04 -3.11
N GLN A 158 5.39 18.39 -1.83
CA GLN A 158 5.75 19.74 -1.33
C GLN A 158 7.24 19.94 -1.17
N HIS A 159 7.96 18.88 -0.81
CA HIS A 159 9.43 18.94 -0.71
C HIS A 159 10.13 18.55 -2.01
N ASN A 160 9.38 18.13 -3.04
CA ASN A 160 9.90 17.59 -4.30
C ASN A 160 10.95 16.49 -4.07
N GLN A 161 10.62 15.55 -3.17
CA GLN A 161 11.52 14.49 -2.74
C GLN A 161 10.85 13.12 -2.89
N SER A 162 11.64 12.07 -3.06
CA SER A 162 11.15 10.70 -3.09
C SER A 162 11.29 10.03 -1.73
N PHE A 163 10.33 9.16 -1.43
CA PHE A 163 10.29 8.42 -0.17
C PHE A 163 10.21 6.93 -0.43
N THR A 164 11.04 6.15 0.25
CA THR A 164 10.84 4.71 0.37
C THR A 164 9.93 4.44 1.55
N VAL A 165 8.86 3.71 1.31
CA VAL A 165 7.85 3.36 2.32
C VAL A 165 7.87 1.85 2.52
N ILE A 166 7.90 1.43 3.79
CA ILE A 166 7.75 0.03 4.20
C ILE A 166 6.55 -0.05 5.14
N ALA A 167 5.57 -0.89 4.84
CA ALA A 167 4.37 -1.05 5.64
C ALA A 167 4.06 -2.53 5.86
N GLY A 168 3.60 -2.90 7.05
CA GLY A 168 3.27 -4.28 7.36
C GLY A 168 2.42 -4.46 8.60
N GLY A 169 1.99 -5.71 8.82
CA GLY A 169 1.27 -6.14 10.01
C GLY A 169 2.20 -6.61 11.11
N LEU A 170 1.78 -6.41 12.36
CA LEU A 170 2.34 -7.05 13.55
C LEU A 170 1.40 -8.18 13.92
N TYR A 171 1.87 -9.43 13.81
CA TYR A 171 1.04 -10.60 14.01
C TYR A 171 1.84 -11.81 14.50
N ASP A 172 1.13 -12.76 15.11
CA ASP A 172 1.66 -14.05 15.50
C ASP A 172 0.65 -15.20 15.28
N ALA A 173 1.02 -16.41 15.67
CA ALA A 173 0.19 -17.60 15.46
C ALA A 173 -1.12 -17.60 16.25
N SER A 174 -1.19 -16.83 17.35
CA SER A 174 -2.35 -16.73 18.24
C SER A 174 -3.40 -15.74 17.76
N ASP A 175 -3.05 -14.88 16.79
CA ASP A 175 -3.95 -13.87 16.28
C ASP A 175 -5.20 -14.47 15.62
N LYS A 176 -6.31 -13.73 15.73
CA LYS A 176 -7.59 -14.05 15.10
C LYS A 176 -7.42 -14.30 13.61
N LYS A 177 -8.22 -15.18 13.06
CA LYS A 177 -8.28 -15.46 11.62
C LYS A 177 -9.68 -15.22 11.08
N ILE A 178 -9.77 -14.79 9.83
CA ILE A 178 -11.02 -14.62 9.08
C ILE A 178 -11.01 -15.52 7.83
N GLY A 179 -12.18 -15.72 7.24
CA GLY A 179 -12.35 -16.50 6.01
C GLY A 179 -11.64 -17.85 6.08
N ARG A 180 -10.87 -18.16 5.07
CA ARG A 180 -10.10 -19.40 4.93
C ARG A 180 -8.73 -19.36 5.65
N GLY A 181 -8.65 -18.63 6.77
CA GLY A 181 -7.47 -18.59 7.62
C GLY A 181 -6.56 -17.36 7.39
N VAL A 182 -7.11 -16.25 6.92
CA VAL A 182 -6.39 -14.98 6.80
C VAL A 182 -6.20 -14.40 8.20
N VAL A 183 -4.96 -14.17 8.61
CA VAL A 183 -4.62 -13.64 9.94
C VAL A 183 -5.02 -12.16 10.04
N VAL A 184 -5.56 -11.77 11.18
CA VAL A 184 -5.90 -10.39 11.52
C VAL A 184 -4.77 -9.85 12.41
N PRO A 185 -3.87 -8.98 11.92
CA PRO A 185 -2.78 -8.46 12.74
C PRO A 185 -3.30 -7.70 13.97
N HIS A 186 -2.61 -7.81 15.10
CA HIS A 186 -2.90 -7.05 16.31
C HIS A 186 -2.32 -5.62 16.29
N GLY A 187 -1.53 -5.30 15.27
CA GLY A 187 -0.98 -3.97 15.03
C GLY A 187 -0.50 -3.80 13.60
N PHE A 188 -0.20 -2.57 13.24
CA PHE A 188 0.38 -2.23 11.96
C PHE A 188 1.53 -1.26 12.14
N TYR A 189 2.50 -1.30 11.24
CA TYR A 189 3.61 -0.36 11.22
C TYR A 189 3.82 0.25 9.83
N LYS A 190 4.41 1.43 9.82
CA LYS A 190 4.88 2.08 8.60
C LYS A 190 6.22 2.78 8.89
N ILE A 191 7.20 2.54 8.03
CA ILE A 191 8.52 3.18 8.06
C ILE A 191 8.64 4.00 6.78
N VAL A 192 9.06 5.25 6.90
CA VAL A 192 9.21 6.18 5.79
C VAL A 192 10.64 6.70 5.79
N ILE A 193 11.32 6.61 4.65
CA ILE A 193 12.70 7.02 4.45
C ILE A 193 12.72 8.10 3.36
N ASN A 194 13.24 9.27 3.67
CA ASN A 194 13.53 10.29 2.65
C ASN A 194 14.79 9.87 1.88
N ASN A 195 14.65 9.63 0.58
CA ASN A 195 15.75 9.10 -0.24
C ASN A 195 16.84 10.16 -0.54
N GLN A 196 16.57 11.44 -0.33
CA GLN A 196 17.54 12.53 -0.53
C GLN A 196 18.28 12.88 0.77
N THR A 197 17.56 13.01 1.88
CA THR A 197 18.17 13.43 3.17
C THR A 197 18.58 12.24 4.03
N HIS A 198 18.12 11.03 3.72
CA HIS A 198 18.29 9.82 4.52
C HIS A 198 17.65 9.88 5.91
N GLU A 199 16.80 10.87 6.15
CA GLU A 199 15.95 10.92 7.34
C GLU A 199 14.94 9.78 7.33
N ILE A 200 14.67 9.19 8.50
CA ILE A 200 13.79 8.04 8.66
C ILE A 200 12.84 8.26 9.83
N ALA A 201 11.60 7.84 9.64
CA ALA A 201 10.58 7.89 10.66
C ALA A 201 9.73 6.61 10.66
N GLY A 202 9.35 6.14 11.86
CA GLY A 202 8.55 4.93 12.01
C GLY A 202 7.35 5.13 12.91
N TRP A 203 6.25 4.46 12.58
CA TRP A 203 4.99 4.48 13.33
C TRP A 203 4.49 3.06 13.55
N THR A 204 3.82 2.86 14.70
CA THR A 204 3.04 1.64 14.98
C THR A 204 1.65 2.02 15.45
N PHE A 205 0.66 1.29 14.99
CA PHE A 205 -0.74 1.52 15.35
C PHE A 205 -1.32 0.24 15.95
N PRO A 206 -1.89 0.30 17.17
CA PRO A 206 -2.56 -0.86 17.75
C PRO A 206 -3.82 -1.20 16.95
N HIS A 207 -4.07 -2.49 16.77
CA HIS A 207 -5.24 -3.00 16.08
C HIS A 207 -5.93 -4.08 16.93
N ILE A 208 -6.40 -3.65 18.10
CA ILE A 208 -6.98 -4.52 19.13
C ILE A 208 -8.42 -4.10 19.37
N ALA A 209 -9.34 -5.09 19.43
CA ALA A 209 -10.74 -4.83 19.73
C ALA A 209 -10.89 -4.05 21.07
N PRO A 210 -11.82 -3.12 21.16
CA PRO A 210 -12.94 -2.79 20.26
C PRO A 210 -12.59 -1.87 19.07
N TYR A 211 -11.35 -1.76 18.65
CA TYR A 211 -10.86 -0.94 17.53
C TYR A 211 -11.23 0.54 17.62
N PRO A 212 -10.77 1.25 18.66
CA PRO A 212 -11.11 2.65 18.87
C PRO A 212 -10.60 3.53 17.72
N ASN A 213 -11.24 4.67 17.54
CA ASN A 213 -10.65 5.71 16.70
C ASN A 213 -9.38 6.25 17.38
N LEU A 214 -8.25 6.18 16.71
CA LEU A 214 -6.95 6.59 17.23
C LEU A 214 -6.68 8.10 17.12
N GLY A 215 -7.66 8.87 16.60
CA GLY A 215 -7.49 10.31 16.38
C GLY A 215 -6.64 10.64 15.16
N ASN A 216 -6.00 11.80 15.18
CA ASN A 216 -5.23 12.34 14.05
C ASN A 216 -3.82 12.84 14.43
N ASP A 217 -3.36 12.53 15.62
CA ASP A 217 -2.03 12.91 16.11
C ASP A 217 -1.03 11.76 15.87
N LEU A 218 -0.32 11.83 14.76
CA LEU A 218 0.68 10.83 14.35
C LEU A 218 1.87 10.76 15.31
N THR A 219 2.17 11.82 16.06
CA THR A 219 3.33 11.86 16.97
C THR A 219 3.21 10.85 18.12
N LYS A 220 1.98 10.54 18.52
CA LYS A 220 1.68 9.56 19.59
C LYS A 220 2.02 8.11 19.21
N PHE A 221 2.19 7.84 17.95
CA PHE A 221 2.39 6.49 17.40
C PHE A 221 3.80 6.28 16.86
N ARG A 222 4.70 7.25 17.11
CA ARG A 222 6.11 7.13 16.76
C ARG A 222 6.80 6.11 17.66
N LEU A 223 7.56 5.23 17.03
CA LEU A 223 8.46 4.30 17.73
C LEU A 223 9.85 4.30 17.08
N PRO A 224 10.91 4.04 17.87
CA PRO A 224 12.23 3.79 17.32
C PRO A 224 12.22 2.66 16.30
N ILE A 225 12.95 2.84 15.21
CA ILE A 225 13.02 1.85 14.12
C ILE A 225 13.45 0.48 14.62
N SER A 226 14.41 0.45 15.56
CA SER A 226 14.89 -0.79 16.20
C SER A 226 13.77 -1.56 16.91
N GLN A 227 12.85 -0.84 17.57
CA GLN A 227 11.70 -1.47 18.22
C GLN A 227 10.70 -2.02 17.18
N ILE A 228 10.42 -1.26 16.12
CA ILE A 228 9.55 -1.72 15.03
C ILE A 228 10.13 -3.00 14.41
N GLN A 229 11.42 -3.04 14.13
CA GLN A 229 12.10 -4.24 13.60
C GLN A 229 11.99 -5.45 14.54
N THR A 230 12.14 -5.22 15.84
CA THR A 230 12.00 -6.28 16.85
C THR A 230 10.57 -6.81 16.89
N MET A 231 9.57 -5.92 16.92
CA MET A 231 8.15 -6.30 16.93
C MET A 231 7.73 -7.04 15.65
N ALA A 232 8.24 -6.62 14.50
CA ALA A 232 7.94 -7.23 13.20
C ALA A 232 8.72 -8.54 12.94
N GLY A 233 9.77 -8.83 13.71
CA GLY A 233 10.67 -9.96 13.45
C GLY A 233 11.46 -9.81 12.15
N VAL A 234 11.70 -8.57 11.70
CA VAL A 234 12.31 -8.26 10.40
C VAL A 234 13.39 -7.21 10.55
N GLN A 235 14.57 -7.47 9.96
CA GLN A 235 15.66 -6.50 9.87
C GLN A 235 15.63 -5.84 8.49
N PHE A 236 15.23 -4.59 8.43
CA PHE A 236 15.23 -3.80 7.19
C PHE A 236 16.62 -3.22 6.93
N ALA A 237 16.96 -3.09 5.65
CA ALA A 237 18.15 -2.37 5.24
C ALA A 237 17.83 -0.88 5.06
N PHE A 238 18.71 -0.02 5.55
CA PHE A 238 18.60 1.43 5.48
C PHE A 238 19.86 2.05 4.88
N PRO A 239 19.80 3.31 4.41
CA PRO A 239 20.99 4.00 3.97
C PRO A 239 22.03 4.08 5.12
N PRO A 240 23.33 3.96 4.83
CA PRO A 240 24.37 3.98 5.87
C PRO A 240 24.37 5.22 6.76
N ALA A 241 23.87 6.35 6.25
CA ALA A 241 23.76 7.62 6.97
C ALA A 241 22.33 7.91 7.44
N ALA A 242 21.49 6.86 7.63
CA ALA A 242 20.12 7.05 8.07
C ALA A 242 20.06 7.79 9.43
N GLN A 243 19.26 8.85 9.47
CA GLN A 243 19.03 9.65 10.68
C GLN A 243 17.58 9.51 11.11
N GLU A 244 17.35 8.94 12.28
CA GLU A 244 16.01 8.78 12.80
C GLU A 244 15.50 10.13 13.35
N LEU A 245 14.37 10.58 12.81
CA LEU A 245 13.71 11.80 13.25
C LEU A 245 13.07 11.63 14.63
N ASN A 246 13.20 12.63 15.49
CA ASN A 246 12.45 12.69 16.73
C ASN A 246 10.94 12.86 16.46
N PRO A 247 10.06 12.36 17.34
CA PRO A 247 8.63 12.64 17.25
C PRO A 247 8.35 14.15 17.21
N GLY A 248 7.52 14.58 16.26
CA GLY A 248 7.21 15.98 16.03
C GLY A 248 8.17 16.72 15.10
N ALA A 249 9.28 16.08 14.69
CA ALA A 249 10.23 16.62 13.71
C ALA A 249 9.98 16.06 12.29
N GLU A 250 8.81 15.47 12.04
CA GLU A 250 8.42 15.00 10.74
C GLU A 250 8.29 16.15 9.75
N TRP A 251 8.43 15.82 8.46
CA TRP A 251 8.30 16.79 7.38
C TRP A 251 6.93 17.48 7.42
N ALA A 252 6.92 18.81 7.25
CA ALA A 252 5.66 19.55 7.25
C ALA A 252 4.78 19.17 6.05
N VAL A 253 3.45 19.22 6.24
CA VAL A 253 2.47 18.96 5.19
C VAL A 253 1.34 20.00 5.21
N ASP A 254 1.04 20.56 4.03
CA ASP A 254 -0.18 21.34 3.74
C ASP A 254 -1.10 20.48 2.85
N PHE A 255 -2.12 19.89 3.46
CA PHE A 255 -3.10 19.06 2.73
C PHE A 255 -3.87 19.86 1.68
N GLY A 256 -4.10 21.16 1.91
CA GLY A 256 -4.72 22.05 0.93
C GLY A 256 -3.83 22.25 -0.31
N ALA A 257 -2.52 22.39 -0.11
CA ALA A 257 -1.56 22.47 -1.22
C ALA A 257 -1.51 21.17 -2.01
N LEU A 258 -1.51 20.00 -1.35
CA LEU A 258 -1.56 18.70 -2.02
C LEU A 258 -2.82 18.58 -2.89
N THR A 259 -3.99 18.92 -2.33
CA THR A 259 -5.28 18.89 -3.06
C THR A 259 -5.25 19.82 -4.27
N ARG A 260 -4.74 21.06 -4.12
CA ARG A 260 -4.61 22.00 -5.25
C ARG A 260 -3.67 21.47 -6.34
N ALA A 261 -2.52 20.88 -5.96
CA ALA A 261 -1.57 20.29 -6.90
C ALA A 261 -2.22 19.13 -7.68
N LYS A 262 -2.95 18.25 -7.01
CA LYS A 262 -3.66 17.14 -7.65
C LYS A 262 -4.74 17.64 -8.61
N ARG A 263 -5.56 18.61 -8.21
CA ARG A 263 -6.57 19.22 -9.09
C ARG A 263 -5.95 19.90 -10.31
N ALA A 264 -4.83 20.61 -10.15
CA ALA A 264 -4.12 21.23 -11.26
C ALA A 264 -3.62 20.21 -12.27
N LYS A 265 -3.18 19.03 -11.82
CA LYS A 265 -2.67 17.96 -12.68
C LYS A 265 -3.78 17.12 -13.32
N CYS A 266 -4.81 16.77 -12.56
CA CYS A 266 -5.81 15.78 -12.96
C CYS A 266 -7.16 16.37 -13.36
N GLY A 267 -7.37 17.68 -13.21
CA GLY A 267 -8.69 18.31 -13.28
C GLY A 267 -9.47 18.11 -11.98
N ALA A 268 -10.79 18.32 -12.00
CA ALA A 268 -11.66 18.00 -10.86
C ALA A 268 -11.68 16.48 -10.70
N ALA A 269 -10.75 15.93 -9.94
CA ALA A 269 -10.80 14.53 -9.56
C ALA A 269 -11.73 14.41 -8.35
N ASP A 270 -12.72 13.55 -8.46
CA ASP A 270 -13.50 13.08 -7.32
C ASP A 270 -12.53 12.30 -6.40
N ASP A 271 -12.42 12.73 -5.14
CA ASP A 271 -11.70 12.06 -4.08
C ASP A 271 -12.51 10.86 -3.54
#